data_7e9a2efef23a5cafc2647416d4c8f76f
#
_entry.id   7e9a2efef23a5cafc2647416d4c8f76f
#
_cell.length_a   1.000
_cell.length_b   1.000
_cell.length_c   1.000
_cell.angle_alpha   90.00
_cell.angle_beta   90.00
_cell.angle_gamma   90.00
#
_symmetry.space_group_name_H-M   'P 1'
#
loop_
_entity.id
_entity.type
_entity.pdbx_description
1 polymer ?
#
loop_
_entity_poly.entity_id
_entity_poly.type
_entity_poly.pdbx_seq_one_letter_code
_entity_poly.pdbx_strand_id
1 'polypeptide(L)'
;MNLFPAIDLRGGKVVRLTQGDYDRMTVYGEDPCAQARQFVEAGAGYLHVVDLDGAKDGTLSNYGSIAALAKQGGLYIEVGGGIRTEERIEKYLSLGVDRCILGSVAVTDFDLTARMLKRYGERIAVGVDAKDGFVAIHGWKEVSAEKGVDFCRRLADAGCTAIIYTDIACDGVMQGTNLALYRQLAAEVPGVAFTASGGISSEAELLELKKMGTAAAILGKSLYTGALDLKRCVELVQN
;
A
#
# COMPACT_ATOMS: atom_id res chain seq x y z
N MET A 1 0.77 -7.65 -14.35
CA MET A 1 0.30 -7.04 -13.07
C MET A 1 1.43 -7.17 -12.05
N ASN A 2 1.84 -6.09 -11.37
CA ASN A 2 2.88 -6.14 -10.35
C ASN A 2 2.36 -6.69 -9.03
N LEU A 3 3.20 -7.44 -8.29
CA LEU A 3 2.88 -7.89 -6.94
C LEU A 3 3.78 -7.19 -5.94
N PHE A 4 3.15 -6.62 -4.92
CA PHE A 4 3.80 -5.97 -3.80
C PHE A 4 3.58 -6.83 -2.53
N PRO A 5 4.49 -7.74 -2.17
CA PRO A 5 4.50 -8.27 -0.82
C PRO A 5 4.63 -7.12 0.17
N ALA A 6 3.92 -7.19 1.31
CA ALA A 6 3.84 -6.09 2.26
C ALA A 6 4.61 -6.37 3.54
N ILE A 7 5.34 -5.37 4.02
CA ILE A 7 5.97 -5.33 5.34
C ILE A 7 5.38 -4.15 6.12
N ASP A 8 4.66 -4.44 7.20
CA ASP A 8 4.28 -3.43 8.18
C ASP A 8 5.35 -3.38 9.26
N LEU A 9 5.86 -2.18 9.54
CA LEU A 9 6.91 -1.95 10.53
C LEU A 9 6.34 -1.35 11.81
N ARG A 10 6.65 -1.95 12.95
CA ARG A 10 6.40 -1.39 14.28
C ARG A 10 7.55 -1.72 15.22
N GLY A 11 8.19 -0.69 15.80
CA GLY A 11 9.35 -0.85 16.66
C GLY A 11 10.49 -1.63 16.00
N GLY A 12 10.70 -1.44 14.69
CA GLY A 12 11.72 -2.14 13.90
C GLY A 12 11.38 -3.57 13.49
N LYS A 13 10.22 -4.10 13.87
CA LYS A 13 9.79 -5.47 13.61
C LYS A 13 8.79 -5.56 12.46
N VAL A 14 8.73 -6.73 11.83
CA VAL A 14 7.72 -7.09 10.84
C VAL A 14 6.45 -7.55 11.55
N VAL A 15 5.37 -6.83 11.37
CA VAL A 15 4.11 -7.10 12.05
C VAL A 15 2.93 -7.09 11.06
N ARG A 16 1.77 -7.56 11.53
CA ARG A 16 0.47 -7.34 10.85
C ARG A 16 -0.58 -6.99 11.89
N LEU A 17 -1.41 -6.02 11.55
CA LEU A 17 -2.61 -5.68 12.31
C LEU A 17 -3.81 -6.43 11.74
N THR A 18 -4.80 -6.71 12.56
CA THR A 18 -6.11 -7.18 12.07
C THR A 18 -7.03 -5.98 11.98
N GLN A 19 -7.45 -5.62 10.75
CA GLN A 19 -8.32 -4.46 10.47
C GLN A 19 -7.77 -3.15 11.07
N GLY A 20 -6.44 -2.94 11.03
CA GLY A 20 -5.80 -1.73 11.54
C GLY A 20 -5.75 -1.59 13.07
N ASP A 21 -6.21 -2.59 13.82
CA ASP A 21 -6.26 -2.56 15.27
C ASP A 21 -4.88 -2.86 15.89
N TYR A 22 -4.28 -1.87 16.56
CA TYR A 22 -2.98 -1.97 17.21
C TYR A 22 -2.94 -2.93 18.39
N ASP A 23 -4.08 -3.24 19.01
CA ASP A 23 -4.20 -4.20 20.10
C ASP A 23 -4.31 -5.65 19.58
N ARG A 24 -4.56 -5.79 18.28
CA ARG A 24 -4.64 -7.08 17.56
C ARG A 24 -3.48 -7.26 16.59
N MET A 25 -2.27 -7.04 17.11
CA MET A 25 -1.02 -7.14 16.35
C MET A 25 -0.39 -8.53 16.50
N THR A 26 0.10 -9.07 15.39
CA THR A 26 0.93 -10.28 15.35
C THR A 26 2.33 -9.92 14.82
N VAL A 27 3.38 -10.38 15.49
CA VAL A 27 4.77 -10.24 15.04
C VAL A 27 5.13 -11.47 14.19
N TYR A 28 5.64 -11.23 12.99
CA TYR A 28 6.06 -12.28 12.05
C TYR A 28 7.58 -12.36 11.87
N GLY A 29 8.31 -11.29 12.20
CA GLY A 29 9.76 -11.29 12.10
C GLY A 29 10.40 -10.13 12.86
N GLU A 30 11.63 -10.35 13.31
CA GLU A 30 12.43 -9.35 14.01
C GLU A 30 13.32 -8.53 13.05
N ASP A 31 13.61 -9.05 11.85
CA ASP A 31 14.47 -8.43 10.84
C ASP A 31 13.71 -8.20 9.52
N PRO A 32 13.31 -6.94 9.22
CA PRO A 32 12.66 -6.61 7.96
C PRO A 32 13.51 -6.91 6.72
N CYS A 33 14.84 -6.78 6.82
CA CYS A 33 15.73 -7.08 5.70
C CYS A 33 15.79 -8.59 5.40
N ALA A 34 15.72 -9.45 6.42
CA ALA A 34 15.60 -10.89 6.21
C ALA A 34 14.28 -11.24 5.51
N GLN A 35 13.18 -10.62 5.91
CA GLN A 35 11.89 -10.81 5.25
C GLN A 35 11.92 -10.34 3.78
N ALA A 36 12.52 -9.19 3.49
CA ALA A 36 12.66 -8.68 2.13
C ALA A 36 13.52 -9.60 1.26
N ARG A 37 14.60 -10.19 1.80
CA ARG A 37 15.41 -11.20 1.07
C ARG A 37 14.59 -12.42 0.68
N GLN A 38 13.75 -12.94 1.57
CA GLN A 38 12.84 -14.05 1.24
C GLN A 38 11.89 -13.70 0.09
N PHE A 39 11.39 -12.46 0.04
CA PHE A 39 10.55 -12.00 -1.05
C PHE A 39 11.33 -11.91 -2.37
N VAL A 40 12.58 -11.42 -2.35
CA VAL A 40 13.45 -11.42 -3.54
C VAL A 40 13.72 -12.83 -4.03
N GLU A 41 14.04 -13.77 -3.13
CA GLU A 41 14.27 -15.19 -3.45
C GLU A 41 13.03 -15.86 -4.06
N ALA A 42 11.83 -15.41 -3.66
CA ALA A 42 10.57 -15.84 -4.26
C ALA A 42 10.26 -15.15 -5.61
N GLY A 43 11.11 -14.26 -6.09
CA GLY A 43 10.98 -13.58 -7.39
C GLY A 43 10.23 -12.25 -7.34
N ALA A 44 9.97 -11.68 -6.16
CA ALA A 44 9.38 -10.35 -6.07
C ALA A 44 10.34 -9.27 -6.60
N GLY A 45 9.81 -8.35 -7.41
CA GLY A 45 10.52 -7.14 -7.85
C GLY A 45 10.05 -5.87 -7.13
N TYR A 46 9.06 -5.98 -6.26
CA TYR A 46 8.40 -4.84 -5.61
C TYR A 46 8.20 -5.12 -4.11
N LEU A 47 8.13 -4.04 -3.31
CA LEU A 47 7.89 -4.13 -1.87
C LEU A 47 7.01 -2.95 -1.40
N HIS A 48 5.93 -3.26 -0.71
CA HIS A 48 5.10 -2.28 -0.01
C HIS A 48 5.48 -2.23 1.46
N VAL A 49 5.85 -1.05 1.97
CA VAL A 49 6.25 -0.85 3.38
C VAL A 49 5.31 0.14 4.04
N VAL A 50 4.80 -0.20 5.21
CA VAL A 50 4.00 0.69 6.06
C VAL A 50 4.72 0.95 7.38
N ASP A 51 5.05 2.22 7.63
CA ASP A 51 5.54 2.67 8.93
C ASP A 51 4.37 2.92 9.88
N LEU A 52 4.03 1.90 10.68
CA LEU A 52 2.88 1.98 11.62
C LEU A 52 3.13 2.95 12.79
N ASP A 53 4.38 3.14 13.23
CA ASP A 53 4.70 4.13 14.26
C ASP A 53 4.56 5.55 13.67
N GLY A 54 5.08 5.78 12.46
CA GLY A 54 4.88 7.02 11.73
C GLY A 54 3.41 7.33 11.48
N ALA A 55 2.60 6.33 11.14
CA ALA A 55 1.16 6.48 10.96
C ALA A 55 0.45 6.89 12.25
N LYS A 56 0.83 6.27 13.39
CA LYS A 56 0.20 6.46 14.70
C LYS A 56 0.51 7.82 15.31
N ASP A 57 1.79 8.19 15.38
CA ASP A 57 2.26 9.35 16.13
C ASP A 57 3.17 10.30 15.36
N GLY A 58 3.47 9.99 14.10
CA GLY A 58 4.32 10.81 13.25
C GLY A 58 5.82 10.69 13.53
N THR A 59 6.24 9.73 14.37
CA THR A 59 7.66 9.50 14.67
C THR A 59 8.42 8.94 13.46
N LEU A 60 9.75 8.91 13.56
CA LEU A 60 10.66 8.29 12.60
C LEU A 60 11.30 7.03 13.18
N SER A 61 10.62 6.32 14.07
CA SER A 61 11.15 5.17 14.78
C SER A 61 11.68 4.07 13.84
N ASN A 62 11.01 3.88 12.70
CA ASN A 62 11.39 2.87 11.71
C ASN A 62 12.28 3.39 10.57
N TYR A 63 12.74 4.66 10.65
CA TYR A 63 13.56 5.27 9.60
C TYR A 63 14.83 4.46 9.28
N GLY A 64 15.50 3.95 10.31
CA GLY A 64 16.68 3.09 10.15
C GLY A 64 16.37 1.77 9.44
N SER A 65 15.24 1.15 9.75
CA SER A 65 14.79 -0.09 9.08
C SER A 65 14.46 0.16 7.61
N ILE A 66 13.78 1.27 7.31
CA ILE A 66 13.45 1.66 5.92
C ILE A 66 14.73 1.98 5.14
N ALA A 67 15.69 2.68 5.76
CA ALA A 67 16.98 2.96 5.14
C ALA A 67 17.76 1.66 4.82
N ALA A 68 17.72 0.67 5.71
CA ALA A 68 18.36 -0.62 5.49
C ALA A 68 17.68 -1.40 4.35
N LEU A 69 16.34 -1.39 4.28
CA LEU A 69 15.59 -1.99 3.17
C LEU A 69 15.93 -1.33 1.84
N ALA A 70 15.93 0.00 1.75
CA ALA A 70 16.27 0.72 0.53
C ALA A 70 17.71 0.45 0.07
N LYS A 71 18.65 0.36 1.02
CA LYS A 71 20.05 0.07 0.73
C LYS A 71 20.29 -1.37 0.28
N GLN A 72 19.45 -2.33 0.68
CA GLN A 72 19.59 -3.73 0.31
C GLN A 72 19.51 -3.92 -1.21
N GLY A 73 18.70 -3.11 -1.91
CA GLY A 73 18.50 -3.17 -3.36
C GLY A 73 17.69 -4.40 -3.82
N GLY A 74 17.47 -4.47 -5.14
CA GLY A 74 16.75 -5.58 -5.77
C GLY A 74 15.23 -5.49 -5.75
N LEU A 75 14.66 -4.48 -5.09
CA LEU A 75 13.22 -4.25 -5.02
C LEU A 75 12.91 -2.78 -5.34
N TYR A 76 11.84 -2.55 -6.07
CA TYR A 76 11.16 -1.26 -6.12
C TYR A 76 10.37 -1.08 -4.82
N ILE A 77 10.71 -0.08 -4.01
CA ILE A 77 10.16 0.09 -2.68
C ILE A 77 9.22 1.29 -2.63
N GLU A 78 7.98 1.06 -2.22
CA GLU A 78 7.07 2.13 -1.83
C GLU A 78 6.86 2.15 -0.32
N VAL A 79 6.80 3.36 0.25
CA VAL A 79 6.67 3.55 1.70
C VAL A 79 5.48 4.44 1.99
N GLY A 80 4.61 3.98 2.90
CA GLY A 80 3.52 4.73 3.51
C GLY A 80 3.66 4.78 5.03
N GLY A 81 2.75 5.52 5.67
CA GLY A 81 2.72 5.65 7.12
C GLY A 81 3.26 6.99 7.63
N GLY A 82 2.36 7.92 7.94
CA GLY A 82 2.70 9.19 8.58
C GLY A 82 3.40 10.23 7.70
N ILE A 83 3.38 10.08 6.38
CA ILE A 83 3.92 11.06 5.44
C ILE A 83 2.91 12.20 5.30
N ARG A 84 3.18 13.34 5.94
CA ARG A 84 2.27 14.49 6.03
C ARG A 84 2.92 15.80 5.58
N THR A 85 4.19 15.80 5.24
CA THR A 85 4.95 16.99 4.84
C THR A 85 5.89 16.67 3.70
N GLU A 86 6.24 17.70 2.92
CA GLU A 86 7.21 17.60 1.84
C GLU A 86 8.59 17.15 2.35
N GLU A 87 9.03 17.66 3.50
CA GLU A 87 10.28 17.26 4.14
C GLU A 87 10.33 15.74 4.40
N ARG A 88 9.20 15.14 4.80
CA ARG A 88 9.13 13.70 5.03
C ARG A 88 9.27 12.93 3.72
N ILE A 89 8.67 13.41 2.64
CA ILE A 89 8.82 12.84 1.29
C ILE A 89 10.30 12.88 0.89
N GLU A 90 10.94 14.04 0.99
CA GLU A 90 12.34 14.21 0.61
C GLU A 90 13.28 13.31 1.42
N LYS A 91 13.03 13.15 2.72
CA LYS A 91 13.78 12.23 3.57
C LYS A 91 13.71 10.78 3.07
N TYR A 92 12.52 10.26 2.78
CA TYR A 92 12.40 8.88 2.29
C TYR A 92 12.97 8.72 0.88
N LEU A 93 12.72 9.66 -0.03
CA LEU A 93 13.26 9.62 -1.37
C LEU A 93 14.81 9.70 -1.38
N SER A 94 15.42 10.41 -0.42
CA SER A 94 16.89 10.49 -0.28
C SER A 94 17.53 9.19 0.24
N LEU A 95 16.76 8.31 0.89
CA LEU A 95 17.21 6.97 1.27
C LEU A 95 17.30 5.98 0.10
N GLY A 96 16.73 6.33 -1.06
CA GLY A 96 16.58 5.42 -2.19
C GLY A 96 15.22 4.72 -2.25
N VAL A 97 14.23 5.17 -1.46
CA VAL A 97 12.83 4.75 -1.63
C VAL A 97 12.33 5.26 -2.99
N ASP A 98 11.69 4.40 -3.76
CA ASP A 98 11.25 4.72 -5.11
C ASP A 98 9.97 5.57 -5.12
N ARG A 99 9.03 5.28 -4.19
CA ARG A 99 7.73 5.94 -4.14
C ARG A 99 7.27 6.18 -2.71
N CYS A 100 6.76 7.37 -2.42
CA CYS A 100 6.08 7.71 -1.17
C CYS A 100 4.56 7.61 -1.33
N ILE A 101 3.88 7.12 -0.30
CA ILE A 101 2.42 6.98 -0.28
C ILE A 101 1.83 8.01 0.66
N LEU A 102 0.99 8.90 0.12
CA LEU A 102 0.21 9.86 0.88
C LEU A 102 -1.15 9.25 1.22
N GLY A 103 -1.43 9.08 2.50
CA GLY A 103 -2.72 8.56 2.99
C GLY A 103 -3.63 9.70 3.47
N SER A 104 -3.91 9.76 4.77
CA SER A 104 -4.85 10.75 5.37
C SER A 104 -4.59 12.20 4.98
N VAL A 105 -3.33 12.59 4.74
CA VAL A 105 -2.98 13.94 4.30
C VAL A 105 -3.62 14.30 2.96
N ALA A 106 -3.85 13.32 2.10
CA ALA A 106 -4.51 13.57 0.81
C ALA A 106 -5.96 14.05 0.96
N VAL A 107 -6.61 13.72 2.07
CA VAL A 107 -7.95 14.22 2.42
C VAL A 107 -7.85 15.51 3.23
N THR A 108 -6.97 15.56 4.24
CA THR A 108 -6.92 16.68 5.21
C THR A 108 -6.18 17.91 4.68
N ASP A 109 -5.29 17.75 3.70
CA ASP A 109 -4.57 18.82 3.01
C ASP A 109 -4.40 18.46 1.52
N PHE A 110 -5.50 18.59 0.78
CA PHE A 110 -5.51 18.28 -0.65
C PHE A 110 -4.59 19.20 -1.46
N ASP A 111 -4.45 20.45 -1.06
CA ASP A 111 -3.57 21.41 -1.75
C ASP A 111 -2.10 21.00 -1.65
N LEU A 112 -1.66 20.55 -0.49
CA LEU A 112 -0.33 19.95 -0.35
C LEU A 112 -0.19 18.73 -1.29
N THR A 113 -1.18 17.84 -1.27
CA THR A 113 -1.15 16.62 -2.10
C THR A 113 -1.05 16.98 -3.59
N ALA A 114 -1.85 17.92 -4.09
CA ALA A 114 -1.80 18.35 -5.48
C ALA A 114 -0.42 18.95 -5.86
N ARG A 115 0.18 19.74 -4.95
CA ARG A 115 1.55 20.25 -5.15
C ARG A 115 2.58 19.13 -5.22
N MET A 116 2.46 18.10 -4.34
CA MET A 116 3.39 16.96 -4.31
C MET A 116 3.24 16.08 -5.54
N LEU A 117 2.02 15.82 -6.00
CA LEU A 117 1.77 15.12 -7.26
C LEU A 117 2.43 15.85 -8.45
N LYS A 118 2.26 17.16 -8.53
CA LYS A 118 2.90 17.98 -9.58
C LYS A 118 4.42 17.97 -9.51
N ARG A 119 5.01 18.01 -8.30
CA ARG A 119 6.47 18.11 -8.09
C ARG A 119 7.19 16.80 -8.29
N TYR A 120 6.63 15.71 -7.78
CA TYR A 120 7.30 14.39 -7.71
C TYR A 120 6.73 13.36 -8.69
N GLY A 121 5.57 13.62 -9.30
CA GLY A 121 4.97 12.75 -10.32
C GLY A 121 4.80 11.32 -9.84
N GLU A 122 5.32 10.36 -10.61
CA GLU A 122 5.21 8.92 -10.36
C GLU A 122 5.88 8.45 -9.03
N ARG A 123 6.70 9.31 -8.42
CA ARG A 123 7.28 9.04 -7.10
C ARG A 123 6.30 9.24 -5.94
N ILE A 124 5.07 9.67 -6.23
CA ILE A 124 3.98 9.75 -5.26
C ILE A 124 2.85 8.83 -5.69
N ALA A 125 2.37 8.00 -4.77
CA ALA A 125 1.08 7.36 -4.85
C ALA A 125 0.16 7.90 -3.76
N VAL A 126 -1.15 7.77 -3.95
CA VAL A 126 -2.12 8.09 -2.90
C VAL A 126 -2.79 6.82 -2.41
N GLY A 127 -2.77 6.61 -1.09
CA GLY A 127 -3.52 5.55 -0.42
C GLY A 127 -4.95 6.04 -0.14
N VAL A 128 -5.92 5.34 -0.69
CA VAL A 128 -7.36 5.57 -0.47
C VAL A 128 -7.90 4.35 0.26
N ASP A 129 -8.00 4.47 1.57
CA ASP A 129 -8.59 3.43 2.41
C ASP A 129 -10.07 3.77 2.60
N ALA A 130 -10.98 2.84 2.29
CA ALA A 130 -12.40 3.09 2.34
C ALA A 130 -13.13 2.09 3.23
N LYS A 131 -14.08 2.60 3.99
CA LYS A 131 -15.04 1.82 4.78
C LYS A 131 -16.45 2.16 4.32
N ASP A 132 -17.21 1.14 3.93
CA ASP A 132 -18.57 1.30 3.41
C ASP A 132 -18.66 2.31 2.25
N GLY A 133 -17.60 2.38 1.43
CA GLY A 133 -17.50 3.28 0.27
C GLY A 133 -17.05 4.70 0.59
N PHE A 134 -16.79 5.05 1.85
CA PHE A 134 -16.31 6.39 2.27
C PHE A 134 -14.85 6.33 2.70
N VAL A 135 -14.08 7.38 2.39
CA VAL A 135 -12.65 7.45 2.70
C VAL A 135 -12.43 7.51 4.21
N ALA A 136 -11.60 6.60 4.72
CA ALA A 136 -11.17 6.58 6.11
C ALA A 136 -9.80 7.26 6.26
N ILE A 137 -9.62 7.96 7.37
CA ILE A 137 -8.42 8.72 7.70
C ILE A 137 -7.94 8.39 9.12
N HIS A 138 -6.76 8.93 9.49
CA HIS A 138 -6.16 8.76 10.82
C HIS A 138 -5.97 7.30 11.25
N GLY A 139 -5.50 6.44 10.32
CA GLY A 139 -5.32 5.01 10.59
C GLY A 139 -6.66 4.30 10.83
N TRP A 140 -7.65 4.65 10.00
CA TRP A 140 -9.02 4.08 9.95
C TRP A 140 -9.92 4.41 11.16
N LYS A 141 -9.49 5.38 11.99
CA LYS A 141 -10.24 5.78 13.19
C LYS A 141 -11.40 6.71 12.90
N GLU A 142 -11.37 7.37 11.76
CA GLU A 142 -12.37 8.33 11.33
C GLU A 142 -12.75 8.06 9.89
N VAL A 143 -14.04 8.16 9.58
CA VAL A 143 -14.57 8.04 8.22
C VAL A 143 -15.02 9.43 7.77
N SER A 144 -14.48 9.89 6.66
CA SER A 144 -14.83 11.19 6.07
C SER A 144 -16.20 11.12 5.36
N ALA A 145 -16.74 12.27 4.98
CA ALA A 145 -17.96 12.34 4.16
C ALA A 145 -17.69 12.11 2.66
N GLU A 146 -16.42 11.92 2.26
CA GLU A 146 -16.03 11.81 0.86
C GLU A 146 -16.12 10.36 0.38
N LYS A 147 -16.81 10.14 -0.74
CA LYS A 147 -16.87 8.81 -1.36
C LYS A 147 -15.54 8.46 -2.01
N GLY A 148 -15.08 7.22 -1.80
CA GLY A 148 -13.77 6.77 -2.28
C GLY A 148 -13.59 6.88 -3.79
N VAL A 149 -14.61 6.52 -4.59
CA VAL A 149 -14.54 6.64 -6.06
C VAL A 149 -14.50 8.11 -6.51
N ASP A 150 -15.30 8.99 -5.89
CA ASP A 150 -15.29 10.42 -6.21
C ASP A 150 -13.95 11.06 -5.83
N PHE A 151 -13.36 10.63 -4.70
CA PHE A 151 -12.02 11.04 -4.31
C PHE A 151 -10.95 10.59 -5.30
N CYS A 152 -11.05 9.36 -5.81
CA CYS A 152 -10.13 8.87 -6.85
C CYS A 152 -10.21 9.72 -8.13
N ARG A 153 -11.41 10.15 -8.56
CA ARG A 153 -11.56 11.07 -9.70
C ARG A 153 -10.89 12.41 -9.43
N ARG A 154 -11.13 12.99 -8.24
CA ARG A 154 -10.50 14.26 -7.86
C ARG A 154 -8.97 14.16 -7.82
N LEU A 155 -8.43 13.05 -7.36
CA LEU A 155 -6.99 12.78 -7.40
C LEU A 155 -6.46 12.66 -8.84
N ALA A 156 -7.18 11.96 -9.71
CA ALA A 156 -6.83 11.85 -11.13
C ALA A 156 -6.80 13.23 -11.82
N ASP A 157 -7.81 14.08 -11.56
CA ASP A 157 -7.88 15.46 -12.07
C ASP A 157 -6.71 16.32 -11.56
N ALA A 158 -6.19 16.02 -10.36
CA ALA A 158 -4.99 16.66 -9.81
C ALA A 158 -3.67 16.09 -10.34
N GLY A 159 -3.71 15.11 -11.25
CA GLY A 159 -2.55 14.48 -11.88
C GLY A 159 -2.00 13.26 -11.14
N CYS A 160 -2.77 12.65 -10.25
CA CYS A 160 -2.37 11.39 -9.62
C CYS A 160 -2.41 10.24 -10.62
N THR A 161 -1.28 9.56 -10.80
CA THR A 161 -1.14 8.45 -11.75
C THR A 161 -1.20 7.08 -11.07
N ALA A 162 -1.05 7.01 -9.73
CA ALA A 162 -1.02 5.77 -8.98
C ALA A 162 -1.85 5.89 -7.69
N ILE A 163 -2.85 5.03 -7.55
CA ILE A 163 -3.71 4.96 -6.36
C ILE A 163 -3.69 3.54 -5.79
N ILE A 164 -3.40 3.43 -4.51
CA ILE A 164 -3.58 2.19 -3.75
C ILE A 164 -4.94 2.28 -3.09
N TYR A 165 -5.86 1.42 -3.50
CA TYR A 165 -7.20 1.42 -2.92
C TYR A 165 -7.36 0.22 -1.99
N THR A 166 -7.73 0.49 -0.73
CA THR A 166 -7.98 -0.56 0.27
C THR A 166 -9.45 -0.57 0.67
N ASP A 167 -10.13 -1.69 0.45
CA ASP A 167 -11.41 -1.95 1.13
C ASP A 167 -11.12 -2.47 2.53
N ILE A 168 -11.34 -1.61 3.54
CA ILE A 168 -11.02 -1.94 4.94
C ILE A 168 -11.82 -3.14 5.44
N ALA A 169 -13.05 -3.34 4.95
CA ALA A 169 -13.88 -4.48 5.34
C ALA A 169 -13.23 -5.82 4.96
N CYS A 170 -12.44 -5.83 3.89
CA CYS A 170 -11.73 -7.02 3.41
C CYS A 170 -10.34 -7.19 4.04
N ASP A 171 -9.72 -6.10 4.56
CA ASP A 171 -8.32 -6.15 4.97
C ASP A 171 -8.08 -7.02 6.20
N GLY A 172 -7.12 -7.94 6.07
CA GLY A 172 -6.70 -8.84 7.14
C GLY A 172 -7.69 -9.94 7.53
N VAL A 173 -8.86 -10.06 6.87
CA VAL A 173 -9.89 -11.08 7.20
C VAL A 173 -9.81 -12.35 6.36
N MET A 174 -9.04 -12.35 5.25
CA MET A 174 -8.83 -13.55 4.40
C MET A 174 -10.13 -14.14 3.80
N GLN A 175 -11.09 -13.28 3.46
CA GLN A 175 -12.38 -13.67 2.88
C GLN A 175 -12.57 -13.22 1.43
N GLY A 176 -11.47 -12.84 0.79
CA GLY A 176 -11.46 -12.34 -0.57
C GLY A 176 -11.41 -10.81 -0.64
N THR A 177 -10.98 -10.31 -1.80
CA THR A 177 -10.95 -8.87 -2.11
C THR A 177 -12.22 -8.44 -2.86
N ASN A 178 -12.53 -7.14 -2.84
CA ASN A 178 -13.72 -6.57 -3.47
C ASN A 178 -13.51 -6.38 -4.99
N LEU A 179 -13.63 -7.47 -5.77
CA LEU A 179 -13.45 -7.44 -7.23
C LEU A 179 -14.42 -6.50 -7.94
N ALA A 180 -15.64 -6.33 -7.41
CA ALA A 180 -16.64 -5.43 -8.01
C ALA A 180 -16.19 -3.97 -7.92
N LEU A 181 -15.58 -3.58 -6.81
CA LEU A 181 -15.01 -2.25 -6.60
C LEU A 181 -13.88 -1.95 -7.61
N TYR A 182 -12.94 -2.87 -7.81
CA TYR A 182 -11.84 -2.64 -8.77
C TYR A 182 -12.32 -2.57 -10.20
N ARG A 183 -13.38 -3.31 -10.56
CA ARG A 183 -14.04 -3.18 -11.86
C ARG A 183 -14.70 -1.81 -12.03
N GLN A 184 -15.34 -1.29 -10.98
CA GLN A 184 -15.91 0.05 -10.96
C GLN A 184 -14.82 1.12 -11.11
N LEU A 185 -13.74 1.05 -10.32
CA LEU A 185 -12.62 1.99 -10.39
C LEU A 185 -12.00 2.04 -11.78
N ALA A 186 -11.76 0.88 -12.40
CA ALA A 186 -11.23 0.81 -13.77
C ALA A 186 -12.13 1.48 -14.81
N ALA A 187 -13.45 1.36 -14.65
CA ALA A 187 -14.43 1.95 -15.57
C ALA A 187 -14.60 3.46 -15.34
N GLU A 188 -14.60 3.91 -14.08
CA GLU A 188 -15.00 5.27 -13.72
C GLU A 188 -13.82 6.25 -13.57
N VAL A 189 -12.59 5.72 -13.39
CA VAL A 189 -11.36 6.52 -13.24
C VAL A 189 -10.27 6.00 -14.18
N PRO A 190 -10.47 6.10 -15.50
CA PRO A 190 -9.49 5.61 -16.47
C PRO A 190 -8.20 6.42 -16.42
N GLY A 191 -7.09 5.77 -16.77
CA GLY A 191 -5.76 6.42 -16.82
C GLY A 191 -4.99 6.43 -15.48
N VAL A 192 -5.59 5.94 -14.40
CA VAL A 192 -4.93 5.74 -13.11
C VAL A 192 -4.50 4.28 -12.95
N ALA A 193 -3.26 4.08 -12.52
CA ALA A 193 -2.74 2.77 -12.15
C ALA A 193 -3.25 2.40 -10.75
N PHE A 194 -4.31 1.58 -10.68
CA PHE A 194 -4.82 1.09 -9.40
C PHE A 194 -4.01 -0.09 -8.88
N THR A 195 -3.66 -0.03 -7.60
CA THR A 195 -3.13 -1.14 -6.82
C THR A 195 -4.23 -1.66 -5.89
N ALA A 196 -4.59 -2.93 -6.05
CA ALA A 196 -5.58 -3.58 -5.19
C ALA A 196 -4.96 -3.93 -3.84
N SER A 197 -5.64 -3.55 -2.75
CA SER A 197 -5.23 -3.80 -1.37
C SER A 197 -6.39 -4.29 -0.52
N GLY A 198 -6.08 -5.20 0.42
CA GLY A 198 -7.05 -5.77 1.34
C GLY A 198 -7.73 -7.06 0.85
N GLY A 199 -7.64 -8.11 1.66
CA GLY A 199 -8.41 -9.34 1.53
C GLY A 199 -7.92 -10.37 0.53
N ILE A 200 -7.00 -10.07 -0.37
CA ILE A 200 -6.53 -11.01 -1.41
C ILE A 200 -6.02 -12.29 -0.75
N SER A 201 -6.69 -13.41 -1.04
CA SER A 201 -6.50 -14.69 -0.35
C SER A 201 -6.38 -15.90 -1.28
N SER A 202 -6.59 -15.72 -2.59
CA SER A 202 -6.53 -16.79 -3.58
C SER A 202 -5.88 -16.38 -4.90
N GLU A 203 -5.30 -17.36 -5.61
CA GLU A 203 -4.75 -17.15 -6.96
C GLU A 203 -5.84 -16.75 -7.97
N ALA A 204 -7.06 -17.24 -7.79
CA ALA A 204 -8.19 -16.90 -8.66
C ALA A 204 -8.49 -15.39 -8.61
N GLU A 205 -8.40 -14.75 -7.45
CA GLU A 205 -8.59 -13.31 -7.31
C GLU A 205 -7.49 -12.53 -8.03
N LEU A 206 -6.23 -12.97 -7.94
CA LEU A 206 -5.11 -12.35 -8.68
C LEU A 206 -5.33 -12.43 -10.20
N LEU A 207 -5.82 -13.55 -10.71
CA LEU A 207 -6.15 -13.69 -12.13
C LEU A 207 -7.31 -12.77 -12.56
N GLU A 208 -8.34 -12.64 -11.74
CA GLU A 208 -9.44 -11.72 -12.01
C GLU A 208 -8.98 -10.26 -12.00
N LEU A 209 -8.19 -9.83 -11.02
CA LEU A 209 -7.59 -8.50 -10.98
C LEU A 209 -6.71 -8.23 -12.22
N LYS A 210 -5.88 -9.20 -12.62
CA LYS A 210 -5.07 -9.12 -13.85
C LYS A 210 -5.95 -8.94 -15.10
N LYS A 211 -7.03 -9.72 -15.25
CA LYS A 211 -7.97 -9.61 -16.38
C LYS A 211 -8.67 -8.25 -16.45
N MET A 212 -8.92 -7.61 -15.30
CA MET A 212 -9.51 -6.27 -15.23
C MET A 212 -8.53 -5.15 -15.60
N GLY A 213 -7.23 -5.47 -15.80
CA GLY A 213 -6.20 -4.47 -16.05
C GLY A 213 -5.72 -3.77 -14.80
N THR A 214 -5.97 -4.32 -13.60
CA THR A 214 -5.41 -3.79 -12.34
C THR A 214 -3.89 -3.76 -12.43
N ALA A 215 -3.28 -2.62 -12.15
CA ALA A 215 -1.84 -2.42 -12.36
C ALA A 215 -1.00 -3.24 -11.39
N ALA A 216 -1.45 -3.34 -10.13
CA ALA A 216 -0.74 -4.06 -9.08
C ALA A 216 -1.68 -4.63 -8.01
N ALA A 217 -1.14 -5.52 -7.19
CA ALA A 217 -1.83 -6.07 -6.02
C ALA A 217 -0.86 -6.15 -4.83
N ILE A 218 -1.33 -5.76 -3.64
CA ILE A 218 -0.59 -5.89 -2.39
C ILE A 218 -0.98 -7.20 -1.71
N LEU A 219 0.03 -8.01 -1.39
CA LEU A 219 -0.14 -9.26 -0.68
C LEU A 219 0.43 -9.13 0.73
N GLY A 220 -0.45 -9.16 1.71
CA GLY A 220 -0.10 -9.05 3.13
C GLY A 220 -0.29 -10.38 3.86
N LYS A 221 -1.33 -10.46 4.69
CA LYS A 221 -1.60 -11.58 5.59
C LYS A 221 -1.60 -12.95 4.89
N SER A 222 -2.05 -13.03 3.64
CA SER A 222 -2.08 -14.28 2.86
C SER A 222 -0.70 -14.92 2.67
N LEU A 223 0.37 -14.12 2.56
CA LEU A 223 1.74 -14.64 2.49
C LEU A 223 2.22 -15.16 3.85
N TYR A 224 1.97 -14.42 4.91
CA TYR A 224 2.41 -14.77 6.27
C TYR A 224 1.67 -15.98 6.85
N THR A 225 0.44 -16.23 6.42
CA THR A 225 -0.33 -17.42 6.83
C THR A 225 -0.10 -18.64 5.93
N GLY A 226 0.64 -18.48 4.82
CA GLY A 226 0.85 -19.54 3.84
C GLY A 226 -0.37 -19.85 2.96
N ALA A 227 -1.40 -18.97 2.97
CA ALA A 227 -2.56 -19.14 2.08
C ALA A 227 -2.19 -18.89 0.61
N LEU A 228 -1.19 -18.03 0.36
CA LEU A 228 -0.59 -17.81 -0.94
C LEU A 228 0.91 -18.08 -0.89
N ASP A 229 1.42 -18.75 -1.92
CA ASP A 229 2.84 -18.89 -2.19
C ASP A 229 3.28 -17.75 -3.13
N LEU A 230 4.21 -16.88 -2.67
CA LEU A 230 4.62 -15.70 -3.42
C LEU A 230 5.26 -16.05 -4.77
N LYS A 231 6.13 -17.07 -4.80
CA LYS A 231 6.80 -17.50 -6.03
C LYS A 231 5.78 -17.91 -7.09
N ARG A 232 4.83 -18.73 -6.69
CA ARG A 232 3.75 -19.17 -7.58
C ARG A 232 2.85 -17.99 -8.02
N CYS A 233 2.54 -17.06 -7.12
CA CYS A 233 1.78 -15.86 -7.48
C CYS A 233 2.53 -15.00 -8.51
N VAL A 234 3.85 -14.81 -8.35
CA VAL A 234 4.69 -14.06 -9.30
C VAL A 234 4.67 -14.73 -10.67
N GLU A 235 4.89 -16.04 -10.75
CA GLU A 235 4.83 -16.80 -12.00
C GLU A 235 3.46 -16.68 -12.69
N LEU A 236 2.37 -16.68 -11.92
CA LEU A 236 1.00 -16.62 -12.40
C LEU A 236 0.65 -15.28 -13.05
N VAL A 237 1.13 -14.17 -12.50
CA VAL A 237 0.73 -12.83 -12.96
C VAL A 237 1.73 -12.18 -13.93
N GLN A 238 2.97 -12.66 -14.00
CA GLN A 238 3.99 -12.14 -14.92
C GLN A 238 3.94 -12.81 -16.31
N ASN A 239 3.41 -14.03 -16.39
CA ASN A 239 3.13 -14.75 -17.62
C ASN A 239 1.69 -14.45 -18.11
#